data_3e690e29256e0516ce596b8451f04b91
#
_entry.id   3e690e29256e0516ce596b8451f04b91
#
_cell.length_a   1.000
_cell.length_b   1.000
_cell.length_c   1.000
_cell.angle_alpha   90.00
_cell.angle_beta   90.00
_cell.angle_gamma   90.00
#
_symmetry.space_group_name_H-M   'P 1'
#
loop_
_entity.id
_entity.type
_entity.pdbx_description
1 polymer ?
#
loop_
_entity_poly.entity_id
_entity_poly.type
_entity_poly.pdbx_seq_one_letter_code
_entity_poly.pdbx_strand_id
1 'polypeptide(L)'
;YRRQRQMCIRDRFLDELNACTQEVQKAFYSLIHERRIGEYHLPEGSIVIGAGNRAEDSAIVKTMSSALLNRMFHVQLKADVGQWIKWAQAEELHPWVIDYITQRPDHLFSEPPKTEEPFSTPRSWHMLSDALKEYRAGEQDISQETLKMMAYACLLEQHAGMFLAYTKTLRNTHLLDDIIAQKAKWPDKPENRDVLYFLAQSFRARLLAELPKSKQGISGGMLSFAYRAKGMIKELAVINFEIAQMTVAADGAEALPDWFMMEIIRDLPRLVG
;
A
#
# COMPACT_ATOMS: atom_id res chain seq x y z
N TYR A 1 -26.87 -13.54 21.47
CA TYR A 1 -27.27 -12.32 20.72
C TYR A 1 -27.60 -11.14 21.63
N ARG A 2 -28.37 -11.33 22.70
CA ARG A 2 -28.67 -10.28 23.69
C ARG A 2 -27.43 -9.83 24.50
N ARG A 3 -26.53 -10.77 24.84
CA ARG A 3 -25.27 -10.44 25.58
C ARG A 3 -24.30 -9.59 24.71
N GLN A 4 -24.18 -9.85 23.41
CA GLN A 4 -23.34 -9.06 22.54
C GLN A 4 -23.86 -7.62 22.36
N ARG A 5 -25.20 -7.41 22.23
CA ARG A 5 -25.78 -6.07 22.17
C ARG A 5 -25.59 -5.29 23.46
N GLN A 6 -25.63 -5.93 24.64
CA GLN A 6 -25.37 -5.26 25.91
C GLN A 6 -23.90 -4.88 26.10
N MET A 7 -22.95 -5.67 25.58
CA MET A 7 -21.52 -5.31 25.58
C MET A 7 -21.24 -4.09 24.69
N CYS A 8 -21.81 -4.02 23.49
CA CYS A 8 -21.63 -2.88 22.56
C CYS A 8 -22.20 -1.54 23.11
N ILE A 9 -23.17 -1.58 24.00
CA ILE A 9 -23.75 -0.35 24.60
C ILE A 9 -22.89 0.20 25.74
N ARG A 10 -21.98 -0.61 26.31
CA ARG A 10 -21.14 -0.21 27.46
C ARG A 10 -19.83 0.41 27.04
N ASP A 11 -19.26 -0.02 25.90
CA ASP A 11 -17.96 0.46 25.45
C ASP A 11 -18.08 1.82 24.77
N ARG A 12 -17.04 2.64 24.89
CA ARG A 12 -16.94 3.97 24.28
C ARG A 12 -15.70 4.03 23.41
N PHE A 13 -15.91 4.34 22.15
CA PHE A 13 -14.85 4.64 21.21
C PHE A 13 -14.81 6.15 20.96
N LEU A 14 -13.65 6.76 21.20
CA LEU A 14 -13.40 8.19 21.05
C LEU A 14 -12.44 8.36 19.88
N ASP A 15 -12.96 8.81 18.76
CA ASP A 15 -12.15 9.08 17.58
C ASP A 15 -11.51 10.47 17.64
N GLU A 16 -10.35 10.62 17.02
CA GLU A 16 -9.57 11.87 16.95
C GLU A 16 -9.30 12.53 18.31
N LEU A 17 -9.01 11.72 19.34
CA LEU A 17 -8.84 12.16 20.72
C LEU A 17 -7.86 13.32 20.89
N ASN A 18 -6.82 13.40 20.08
CA ASN A 18 -5.79 14.43 20.12
C ASN A 18 -5.96 15.56 19.08
N ALA A 19 -7.00 15.51 18.26
CA ALA A 19 -7.36 16.62 17.35
C ALA A 19 -8.26 17.67 18.06
N CYS A 20 -8.89 17.30 19.17
CA CYS A 20 -9.81 18.16 19.88
C CYS A 20 -9.12 19.27 20.70
N THR A 21 -9.90 20.27 21.15
CA THR A 21 -9.40 21.35 22.00
C THR A 21 -9.00 20.85 23.39
N GLN A 22 -8.15 21.59 24.11
CA GLN A 22 -7.74 21.24 25.47
C GLN A 22 -8.92 21.12 26.46
N GLU A 23 -9.98 21.89 26.24
CA GLU A 23 -11.20 21.82 27.05
C GLU A 23 -11.92 20.50 26.89
N VAL A 24 -12.02 20.02 25.63
CA VAL A 24 -12.58 18.70 25.32
C VAL A 24 -11.69 17.59 25.87
N GLN A 25 -10.35 17.74 25.77
CA GLN A 25 -9.43 16.79 26.40
C GLN A 25 -9.60 16.66 27.91
N LYS A 26 -9.96 17.76 28.62
CA LYS A 26 -10.29 17.69 30.05
C LYS A 26 -11.54 16.86 30.34
N ALA A 27 -12.56 16.95 29.47
CA ALA A 27 -13.76 16.10 29.61
C ALA A 27 -13.42 14.60 29.41
N PHE A 28 -12.52 14.27 28.47
CA PHE A 28 -12.03 12.90 28.30
C PHE A 28 -11.21 12.42 29.52
N TYR A 29 -10.46 13.30 30.16
CA TYR A 29 -9.78 12.97 31.41
C TYR A 29 -10.76 12.46 32.45
N SER A 30 -11.86 13.19 32.70
CA SER A 30 -12.90 12.76 33.65
C SER A 30 -13.56 11.44 33.21
N LEU A 31 -13.81 11.27 31.93
CA LEU A 31 -14.37 10.02 31.39
C LEU A 31 -13.45 8.81 31.62
N ILE A 32 -12.15 8.98 31.40
CA ILE A 32 -11.16 7.88 31.50
C ILE A 32 -10.84 7.61 32.99
N HIS A 33 -10.65 8.66 33.80
CA HIS A 33 -10.22 8.53 35.20
C HIS A 33 -11.36 8.34 36.16
N GLU A 34 -12.38 9.23 36.09
CA GLU A 34 -13.51 9.25 37.04
C GLU A 34 -14.70 8.42 36.54
N ARG A 35 -14.62 7.90 35.29
CA ARG A 35 -15.68 7.12 34.68
C ARG A 35 -16.99 7.90 34.52
N ARG A 36 -16.91 9.23 34.36
CA ARG A 36 -18.07 10.11 34.21
C ARG A 36 -17.80 11.32 33.33
N ILE A 37 -18.86 11.85 32.71
CA ILE A 37 -18.89 13.17 32.07
C ILE A 37 -20.10 13.93 32.63
N GLY A 38 -19.86 15.03 33.32
CA GLY A 38 -20.93 15.74 34.05
C GLY A 38 -21.64 14.80 35.00
N GLU A 39 -22.94 14.65 34.86
CA GLU A 39 -23.76 13.75 35.69
C GLU A 39 -23.87 12.32 35.13
N TYR A 40 -23.37 12.10 33.89
CA TYR A 40 -23.40 10.76 33.26
C TYR A 40 -22.26 9.91 33.79
N HIS A 41 -22.59 8.75 34.34
CA HIS A 41 -21.63 7.73 34.76
C HIS A 41 -21.57 6.58 33.80
N LEU A 42 -20.35 6.14 33.47
CA LEU A 42 -20.16 4.92 32.65
C LEU A 42 -20.67 3.71 33.43
N PRO A 43 -21.41 2.81 32.76
CA PRO A 43 -21.79 1.54 33.38
C PRO A 43 -20.55 0.77 33.84
N GLU A 44 -20.72 -0.04 34.91
CA GLU A 44 -19.65 -0.90 35.38
C GLU A 44 -19.20 -1.89 34.30
N GLY A 45 -17.89 -2.08 34.19
CA GLY A 45 -17.27 -2.95 33.16
C GLY A 45 -17.17 -2.31 31.77
N SER A 46 -17.52 -1.04 31.56
CA SER A 46 -17.31 -0.33 30.29
C SER A 46 -15.83 -0.16 29.99
N ILE A 47 -15.46 -0.30 28.72
CA ILE A 47 -14.12 0.00 28.19
C ILE A 47 -14.18 1.33 27.43
N VAL A 48 -13.17 2.17 27.63
CA VAL A 48 -12.98 3.41 26.85
C VAL A 48 -11.76 3.21 25.97
N ILE A 49 -11.96 3.32 24.67
CA ILE A 49 -10.91 3.23 23.65
C ILE A 49 -10.82 4.58 22.96
N GLY A 50 -9.62 5.16 22.91
CA GLY A 50 -9.36 6.39 22.17
C GLY A 50 -8.48 6.10 20.94
N ALA A 51 -8.84 6.67 19.80
CA ALA A 51 -8.00 6.70 18.61
C ALA A 51 -7.51 8.13 18.36
N GLY A 52 -6.32 8.24 17.80
CA GLY A 52 -5.74 9.53 17.45
C GLY A 52 -4.55 9.35 16.52
N ASN A 53 -4.23 10.37 15.74
CA ASN A 53 -3.10 10.39 14.84
C ASN A 53 -1.83 10.78 15.62
N ARG A 54 -0.66 10.29 15.19
CA ARG A 54 0.61 10.73 15.76
C ARG A 54 0.92 12.16 15.31
N ALA A 55 1.66 12.89 16.13
CA ALA A 55 2.11 14.26 15.79
C ALA A 55 2.95 14.29 14.50
N GLU A 56 3.64 13.19 14.19
CA GLU A 56 4.44 13.01 12.99
C GLU A 56 3.59 12.83 11.73
N ASP A 57 2.37 12.31 11.87
CA ASP A 57 1.49 11.96 10.75
C ASP A 57 0.49 13.07 10.39
N SER A 58 0.35 14.10 11.23
CA SER A 58 -0.67 15.15 11.00
C SER A 58 -0.27 16.50 11.62
N ALA A 59 -0.34 17.55 10.81
CA ALA A 59 -0.10 18.93 11.24
C ALA A 59 -1.18 19.50 12.22
N ILE A 60 -2.31 18.81 12.35
CA ILE A 60 -3.46 19.29 13.15
C ILE A 60 -3.45 18.72 14.58
N VAL A 61 -2.57 17.77 14.83
CA VAL A 61 -2.50 17.07 16.11
C VAL A 61 -1.98 17.97 17.21
N LYS A 62 -2.74 18.09 18.31
CA LYS A 62 -2.31 18.76 19.53
C LYS A 62 -1.69 17.76 20.49
N THR A 63 -0.64 18.19 21.19
CA THR A 63 -0.01 17.36 22.21
C THR A 63 -1.00 17.08 23.33
N MET A 64 -1.23 15.81 23.63
CA MET A 64 -2.00 15.40 24.79
C MET A 64 -1.26 15.73 26.08
N SER A 65 -2.00 16.07 27.13
CA SER A 65 -1.41 16.33 28.44
C SER A 65 -0.74 15.07 29.00
N SER A 66 0.39 15.23 29.70
CA SER A 66 1.07 14.13 30.38
C SER A 66 0.15 13.38 31.36
N ALA A 67 -0.78 14.11 31.98
CA ALA A 67 -1.79 13.55 32.89
C ALA A 67 -2.72 12.54 32.16
N LEU A 68 -3.10 12.84 30.92
CA LEU A 68 -3.94 11.95 30.10
C LEU A 68 -3.11 10.75 29.59
N LEU A 69 -1.89 11.00 29.09
CA LEU A 69 -0.99 9.96 28.60
C LEU A 69 -0.68 8.90 29.67
N ASN A 70 -0.43 9.30 30.91
CA ASN A 70 -0.09 8.36 31.98
C ASN A 70 -1.27 7.50 32.49
N ARG A 71 -2.47 7.69 31.96
CA ARG A 71 -3.68 6.95 32.36
C ARG A 71 -4.23 6.02 31.28
N MET A 72 -3.52 5.91 30.17
CA MET A 72 -3.92 5.09 29.04
C MET A 72 -2.90 4.00 28.77
N PHE A 73 -3.37 2.88 28.25
CA PHE A 73 -2.54 1.87 27.65
C PHE A 73 -2.36 2.23 26.16
N HIS A 74 -1.13 2.47 25.75
CA HIS A 74 -0.82 2.92 24.40
C HIS A 74 -0.56 1.75 23.45
N VAL A 75 -1.31 1.72 22.35
CA VAL A 75 -1.12 0.75 21.26
C VAL A 75 -0.84 1.52 19.97
N GLN A 76 0.25 1.20 19.31
CA GLN A 76 0.56 1.75 18.02
C GLN A 76 0.12 0.78 16.92
N LEU A 77 -0.79 1.24 16.06
CA LEU A 77 -1.20 0.50 14.88
C LEU A 77 -0.22 0.79 13.73
N LYS A 78 0.20 -0.26 13.06
CA LYS A 78 1.00 -0.18 11.83
C LYS A 78 0.18 -0.79 10.69
N ALA A 79 0.19 -0.12 9.54
CA ALA A 79 -0.37 -0.71 8.34
C ALA A 79 0.44 -1.95 7.94
N ASP A 80 -0.25 -3.06 7.70
CA ASP A 80 0.32 -4.31 7.20
C ASP A 80 -0.40 -4.71 5.92
N VAL A 81 0.37 -4.81 4.83
CA VAL A 81 -0.18 -5.08 3.50
C VAL A 81 -0.84 -6.45 3.42
N GLY A 82 -0.21 -7.47 4.03
CA GLY A 82 -0.74 -8.83 4.01
C GLY A 82 -2.08 -8.95 4.76
N GLN A 83 -2.22 -8.24 5.88
CA GLN A 83 -3.48 -8.18 6.61
C GLN A 83 -4.53 -7.38 5.84
N TRP A 84 -4.13 -6.27 5.19
CA TRP A 84 -5.04 -5.50 4.37
C TRP A 84 -5.57 -6.30 3.18
N ILE A 85 -4.72 -7.07 2.49
CA ILE A 85 -5.14 -7.93 1.37
C ILE A 85 -6.17 -8.96 1.85
N LYS A 86 -5.94 -9.62 3.00
CA LYS A 86 -6.89 -10.57 3.57
C LYS A 86 -8.23 -9.92 3.90
N TRP A 87 -8.20 -8.74 4.50
CA TRP A 87 -9.39 -7.94 4.78
C TRP A 87 -10.08 -7.52 3.48
N ALA A 88 -9.35 -7.03 2.49
CA ALA A 88 -9.88 -6.62 1.20
C ALA A 88 -10.58 -7.77 0.45
N GLN A 89 -10.04 -8.99 0.57
CA GLN A 89 -10.67 -10.20 0.03
C GLN A 89 -11.95 -10.55 0.78
N ALA A 90 -11.95 -10.45 2.12
CA ALA A 90 -13.12 -10.74 2.95
C ALA A 90 -14.26 -9.73 2.76
N GLU A 91 -13.94 -8.46 2.50
CA GLU A 91 -14.90 -7.40 2.18
C GLU A 91 -15.22 -7.33 0.68
N GLU A 92 -14.73 -8.30 -0.08
CA GLU A 92 -14.99 -8.41 -1.51
C GLU A 92 -14.65 -7.13 -2.30
N LEU A 93 -13.51 -6.47 -1.99
CA LEU A 93 -13.06 -5.32 -2.76
C LEU A 93 -12.87 -5.70 -4.24
N HIS A 94 -12.90 -4.68 -5.12
CA HIS A 94 -12.78 -4.91 -6.55
C HIS A 94 -11.48 -5.67 -6.90
N PRO A 95 -11.53 -6.76 -7.69
CA PRO A 95 -10.38 -7.61 -7.97
C PRO A 95 -9.16 -6.85 -8.51
N TRP A 96 -9.37 -5.84 -9.36
CA TRP A 96 -8.26 -5.03 -9.90
C TRP A 96 -7.47 -4.31 -8.81
N VAL A 97 -8.13 -3.88 -7.74
CA VAL A 97 -7.46 -3.20 -6.62
C VAL A 97 -6.68 -4.21 -5.79
N ILE A 98 -7.26 -5.37 -5.49
CA ILE A 98 -6.59 -6.43 -4.73
C ILE A 98 -5.36 -6.93 -5.49
N ASP A 99 -5.51 -7.25 -6.77
CA ASP A 99 -4.44 -7.78 -7.60
C ASP A 99 -3.32 -6.74 -7.81
N TYR A 100 -3.69 -5.47 -7.99
CA TYR A 100 -2.71 -4.38 -8.09
C TYR A 100 -1.87 -4.24 -6.82
N ILE A 101 -2.50 -4.17 -5.65
CA ILE A 101 -1.77 -4.04 -4.37
C ILE A 101 -0.97 -5.31 -4.05
N THR A 102 -1.42 -6.47 -4.50
CA THR A 102 -0.63 -7.71 -4.38
C THR A 102 0.67 -7.62 -5.20
N GLN A 103 0.63 -7.01 -6.38
CA GLN A 103 1.80 -6.81 -7.23
C GLN A 103 2.65 -5.59 -6.79
N ARG A 104 2.02 -4.56 -6.21
CA ARG A 104 2.66 -3.31 -5.76
C ARG A 104 2.27 -3.00 -4.31
N PRO A 105 2.77 -3.80 -3.35
CA PRO A 105 2.50 -3.61 -1.93
C PRO A 105 2.97 -2.25 -1.41
N ASP A 106 4.02 -1.69 -2.01
CA ASP A 106 4.56 -0.37 -1.74
C ASP A 106 3.59 0.78 -2.05
N HIS A 107 2.57 0.55 -2.88
CA HIS A 107 1.57 1.55 -3.24
C HIS A 107 0.34 1.60 -2.33
N LEU A 108 0.24 0.68 -1.35
CA LEU A 108 -0.88 0.70 -0.42
C LEU A 108 -0.94 2.00 0.38
N PHE A 109 0.22 2.56 0.72
CA PHE A 109 0.35 3.75 1.54
C PHE A 109 1.41 4.69 0.96
N SER A 110 1.12 5.98 0.91
CA SER A 110 2.07 7.04 0.60
C SER A 110 2.13 8.06 1.74
N GLU A 111 3.24 8.75 1.86
CA GLU A 111 3.32 9.88 2.78
C GLU A 111 2.28 10.95 2.40
N PRO A 112 1.67 11.62 3.40
CA PRO A 112 0.77 12.75 3.12
C PRO A 112 1.52 13.83 2.33
N PRO A 113 0.94 14.32 1.21
CA PRO A 113 1.55 15.39 0.44
C PRO A 113 1.53 16.70 1.24
N LYS A 114 2.44 17.62 0.90
CA LYS A 114 2.46 18.98 1.47
C LYS A 114 1.40 19.89 0.84
N THR A 115 0.80 19.48 -0.24
CA THR A 115 -0.23 20.17 -1.03
C THR A 115 -1.59 19.49 -0.81
N GLU A 116 -2.69 20.19 -1.14
CA GLU A 116 -4.05 19.64 -1.06
C GLU A 116 -4.33 18.68 -2.23
N GLU A 117 -3.61 17.58 -2.29
CA GLU A 117 -3.72 16.57 -3.34
C GLU A 117 -4.16 15.22 -2.77
N PRO A 118 -4.86 14.39 -3.54
CA PRO A 118 -5.15 13.02 -3.15
C PRO A 118 -3.86 12.23 -2.90
N PHE A 119 -3.88 11.34 -1.92
CA PHE A 119 -2.77 10.45 -1.63
C PHE A 119 -3.24 9.05 -1.30
N SER A 120 -2.36 8.08 -1.52
CA SER A 120 -2.73 6.68 -1.42
C SER A 120 -2.69 6.19 0.02
N THR A 121 -3.81 5.62 0.44
CA THR A 121 -4.00 4.99 1.76
C THR A 121 -4.90 3.77 1.60
N PRO A 122 -4.95 2.86 2.57
CA PRO A 122 -5.95 1.78 2.59
C PRO A 122 -7.38 2.26 2.32
N ARG A 123 -7.74 3.43 2.87
CA ARG A 123 -9.07 4.05 2.66
C ARG A 123 -9.28 4.53 1.22
N SER A 124 -8.30 5.19 0.63
CA SER A 124 -8.41 5.71 -0.74
C SER A 124 -8.49 4.57 -1.77
N TRP A 125 -7.79 3.45 -1.55
CA TRP A 125 -7.92 2.25 -2.35
C TRP A 125 -9.30 1.59 -2.21
N HIS A 126 -9.88 1.62 -1.00
CA HIS A 126 -11.26 1.16 -0.78
C HIS A 126 -12.27 2.05 -1.55
N MET A 127 -12.11 3.38 -1.47
CA MET A 127 -12.96 4.32 -2.22
C MET A 127 -12.88 4.08 -3.74
N LEU A 128 -11.68 3.84 -4.27
CA LEU A 128 -11.51 3.47 -5.69
C LEU A 128 -12.20 2.15 -6.00
N SER A 129 -12.07 1.15 -5.13
CA SER A 129 -12.75 -0.13 -5.26
C SER A 129 -14.27 0.02 -5.37
N ASP A 130 -14.86 0.84 -4.49
CA ASP A 130 -16.31 1.09 -4.50
C ASP A 130 -16.74 1.77 -5.79
N ALA A 131 -15.99 2.79 -6.24
CA ALA A 131 -16.26 3.45 -7.52
C ALA A 131 -16.19 2.47 -8.70
N LEU A 132 -15.20 1.57 -8.73
CA LEU A 132 -15.07 0.55 -9.76
C LEU A 132 -16.25 -0.46 -9.74
N LYS A 133 -16.71 -0.85 -8.54
CA LYS A 133 -17.86 -1.75 -8.37
C LYS A 133 -19.15 -1.10 -8.88
N GLU A 134 -19.42 0.14 -8.50
CA GLU A 134 -20.59 0.89 -8.95
C GLU A 134 -20.63 1.03 -10.48
N TYR A 135 -19.47 1.21 -11.10
CA TYR A 135 -19.32 1.26 -12.55
C TYR A 135 -19.27 -0.12 -13.22
N ARG A 136 -19.31 -1.21 -12.44
CA ARG A 136 -19.18 -2.60 -12.93
C ARG A 136 -17.95 -2.77 -13.84
N ALA A 137 -16.82 -2.18 -13.43
CA ALA A 137 -15.59 -2.28 -14.18
C ALA A 137 -15.17 -3.74 -14.30
N GLY A 138 -14.82 -4.18 -15.51
CA GLY A 138 -14.52 -5.57 -15.83
C GLY A 138 -15.72 -6.37 -16.37
N GLU A 139 -16.95 -6.03 -16.00
CA GLU A 139 -18.17 -6.56 -16.61
C GLU A 139 -18.62 -5.70 -17.80
N GLN A 140 -18.45 -4.38 -17.68
CA GLN A 140 -18.73 -3.41 -18.73
C GLN A 140 -17.45 -2.72 -19.18
N ASP A 141 -17.45 -2.24 -20.42
CA ASP A 141 -16.30 -1.51 -20.97
C ASP A 141 -16.31 -0.08 -20.42
N ILE A 142 -15.43 0.15 -19.43
CA ILE A 142 -15.23 1.48 -18.85
C ILE A 142 -14.29 2.30 -19.74
N SER A 143 -14.66 3.56 -20.03
CA SER A 143 -13.80 4.44 -20.81
C SER A 143 -12.49 4.75 -20.07
N GLN A 144 -11.39 4.94 -20.82
CA GLN A 144 -10.11 5.30 -20.23
C GLN A 144 -10.17 6.63 -19.48
N GLU A 145 -10.98 7.58 -19.93
CA GLU A 145 -11.19 8.88 -19.27
C GLU A 145 -11.88 8.71 -17.91
N THR A 146 -12.96 7.91 -17.87
CA THR A 146 -13.66 7.63 -16.61
C THR A 146 -12.78 6.94 -15.60
N LEU A 147 -12.03 5.92 -16.05
CA LEU A 147 -11.12 5.20 -15.19
C LEU A 147 -9.97 6.10 -14.67
N LYS A 148 -9.44 6.97 -15.56
CA LYS A 148 -8.45 7.98 -15.20
C LYS A 148 -9.01 8.93 -14.14
N MET A 149 -10.19 9.48 -14.35
CA MET A 149 -10.84 10.37 -13.39
C MET A 149 -10.98 9.73 -12.02
N MET A 150 -11.47 8.48 -11.93
CA MET A 150 -11.62 7.75 -10.67
C MET A 150 -10.29 7.56 -9.96
N ALA A 151 -9.27 7.10 -10.68
CA ALA A 151 -7.96 6.82 -10.09
C ALA A 151 -7.29 8.10 -9.55
N TYR A 152 -7.29 9.19 -10.34
CA TYR A 152 -6.68 10.46 -9.94
C TYR A 152 -7.49 11.19 -8.86
N ALA A 153 -8.79 10.93 -8.72
CA ALA A 153 -9.60 11.49 -7.64
C ALA A 153 -9.31 10.84 -6.28
N CYS A 154 -8.79 9.61 -6.26
CA CYS A 154 -8.58 8.85 -5.02
C CYS A 154 -7.12 8.69 -4.62
N LEU A 155 -6.19 8.65 -5.57
CA LEU A 155 -4.82 8.19 -5.36
C LEU A 155 -3.80 9.29 -5.64
N LEU A 156 -2.61 9.09 -5.08
CA LEU A 156 -1.43 9.86 -5.48
C LEU A 156 -1.22 9.74 -7.00
N GLU A 157 -0.88 10.84 -7.67
CA GLU A 157 -0.76 10.91 -9.13
C GLU A 157 0.08 9.75 -9.73
N GLN A 158 1.25 9.48 -9.15
CA GLN A 158 2.12 8.40 -9.58
C GLN A 158 1.43 7.03 -9.46
N HIS A 159 0.75 6.76 -8.34
CA HIS A 159 0.04 5.50 -8.11
C HIS A 159 -1.17 5.36 -9.03
N ALA A 160 -1.89 6.45 -9.30
CA ALA A 160 -2.98 6.48 -10.26
C ALA A 160 -2.50 6.13 -11.68
N GLY A 161 -1.41 6.75 -12.14
CA GLY A 161 -0.79 6.43 -13.44
C GLY A 161 -0.38 4.96 -13.56
N MET A 162 0.24 4.41 -12.51
CA MET A 162 0.64 3.01 -12.47
C MET A 162 -0.54 2.04 -12.42
N PHE A 163 -1.61 2.40 -11.69
CA PHE A 163 -2.84 1.61 -11.70
C PHE A 163 -3.51 1.58 -13.09
N LEU A 164 -3.50 2.71 -13.80
CA LEU A 164 -4.00 2.76 -15.19
C LEU A 164 -3.15 1.90 -16.13
N ALA A 165 -1.82 1.93 -15.98
CA ALA A 165 -0.94 1.06 -16.75
C ALA A 165 -1.23 -0.42 -16.47
N TYR A 166 -1.45 -0.79 -15.20
CA TYR A 166 -1.87 -2.13 -14.80
C TYR A 166 -3.19 -2.54 -15.49
N THR A 167 -4.21 -1.68 -15.50
CA THR A 167 -5.48 -2.02 -16.15
C THR A 167 -5.35 -2.23 -17.66
N LYS A 168 -4.37 -1.60 -18.31
CA LYS A 168 -4.02 -1.89 -19.70
C LYS A 168 -3.42 -3.29 -19.87
N THR A 169 -2.66 -3.79 -18.86
CA THR A 169 -2.11 -5.16 -18.93
C THR A 169 -3.22 -6.20 -18.92
N LEU A 170 -4.31 -5.96 -18.18
CA LEU A 170 -5.46 -6.88 -18.16
C LEU A 170 -6.14 -7.01 -19.52
N ARG A 171 -6.09 -5.93 -20.33
CA ARG A 171 -6.66 -5.93 -21.69
C ARG A 171 -5.70 -6.49 -22.74
N ASN A 172 -4.39 -6.42 -22.51
CA ASN A 172 -3.35 -6.68 -23.52
C ASN A 172 -2.56 -8.00 -23.31
N THR A 173 -3.00 -8.88 -22.42
CA THR A 173 -2.36 -10.19 -22.14
C THR A 173 -0.87 -10.14 -21.75
N HIS A 174 -0.35 -9.00 -21.31
CA HIS A 174 1.02 -8.89 -20.80
C HIS A 174 1.04 -9.03 -19.28
N LEU A 175 0.79 -10.24 -18.79
CA LEU A 175 0.93 -10.54 -17.36
C LEU A 175 2.40 -10.79 -17.02
N LEU A 176 2.88 -10.23 -15.92
CA LEU A 176 4.26 -10.42 -15.45
C LEU A 176 4.61 -11.91 -15.27
N ASP A 177 3.69 -12.72 -14.79
CA ASP A 177 3.88 -14.16 -14.62
C ASP A 177 4.13 -14.89 -15.96
N ASP A 178 3.46 -14.46 -17.03
CA ASP A 178 3.70 -15.03 -18.36
C ASP A 178 5.07 -14.63 -18.92
N ILE A 179 5.53 -13.42 -18.62
CA ILE A 179 6.88 -12.97 -18.98
C ILE A 179 7.93 -13.76 -18.17
N ILE A 180 7.74 -13.91 -16.86
CA ILE A 180 8.61 -14.71 -15.99
C ILE A 180 8.64 -16.19 -16.43
N ALA A 181 7.51 -16.72 -16.87
CA ALA A 181 7.39 -18.09 -17.40
C ALA A 181 7.89 -18.23 -18.86
N GLN A 182 8.35 -17.15 -19.49
CA GLN A 182 8.78 -17.09 -20.90
C GLN A 182 7.67 -17.44 -21.91
N LYS A 183 6.42 -17.31 -21.51
CA LYS A 183 5.24 -17.47 -22.38
C LYS A 183 4.91 -16.21 -23.15
N ALA A 184 5.27 -15.04 -22.61
CA ALA A 184 5.12 -13.73 -23.22
C ALA A 184 6.45 -12.98 -23.22
N LYS A 185 6.56 -11.98 -24.10
CA LYS A 185 7.73 -11.06 -24.16
C LYS A 185 7.37 -9.72 -23.49
N TRP A 186 8.39 -9.00 -23.10
CA TRP A 186 8.22 -7.61 -22.68
C TRP A 186 7.57 -6.79 -23.80
N PRO A 187 6.64 -5.86 -23.49
CA PRO A 187 6.08 -4.95 -24.48
C PRO A 187 7.20 -4.01 -24.98
N ASP A 188 7.50 -4.07 -26.29
CA ASP A 188 8.60 -3.33 -26.93
C ASP A 188 8.15 -2.11 -27.73
N LYS A 189 6.82 -1.94 -27.92
CA LYS A 189 6.28 -0.83 -28.69
C LYS A 189 6.27 0.48 -27.88
N PRO A 190 6.61 1.63 -28.49
CA PRO A 190 6.63 2.93 -27.80
C PRO A 190 5.30 3.32 -27.12
N GLU A 191 4.18 2.93 -27.70
CA GLU A 191 2.82 3.17 -27.16
C GLU A 191 2.54 2.43 -25.85
N ASN A 192 3.32 1.39 -25.54
CA ASN A 192 3.19 0.58 -24.33
C ASN A 192 4.28 0.89 -23.29
N ARG A 193 4.93 2.04 -23.38
CA ARG A 193 6.03 2.41 -22.45
C ARG A 193 5.56 2.47 -20.99
N ASP A 194 4.33 2.93 -20.74
CA ASP A 194 3.71 2.94 -19.41
C ASP A 194 3.47 1.52 -18.89
N VAL A 195 3.02 0.62 -19.74
CA VAL A 195 2.85 -0.81 -19.42
C VAL A 195 4.20 -1.47 -19.13
N LEU A 196 5.21 -1.20 -19.97
CA LEU A 196 6.58 -1.70 -19.76
C LEU A 196 7.13 -1.22 -18.42
N TYR A 197 6.96 0.07 -18.09
CA TYR A 197 7.40 0.63 -16.81
C TYR A 197 6.69 -0.01 -15.63
N PHE A 198 5.35 -0.17 -15.71
CA PHE A 198 4.58 -0.86 -14.66
C PHE A 198 5.09 -2.30 -14.44
N LEU A 199 5.24 -3.08 -15.51
CA LEU A 199 5.71 -4.47 -15.43
C LEU A 199 7.13 -4.56 -14.87
N ALA A 200 8.01 -3.64 -15.24
CA ALA A 200 9.38 -3.57 -14.75
C ALA A 200 9.43 -3.27 -13.24
N GLN A 201 8.60 -2.34 -12.76
CA GLN A 201 8.50 -2.02 -11.33
C GLN A 201 7.83 -3.16 -10.53
N SER A 202 6.82 -3.82 -11.08
CA SER A 202 6.21 -5.02 -10.48
C SER A 202 7.21 -6.17 -10.40
N PHE A 203 8.06 -6.33 -11.43
CA PHE A 203 9.16 -7.29 -11.42
C PHE A 203 10.19 -6.97 -10.34
N ARG A 204 10.57 -5.69 -10.18
CA ARG A 204 11.43 -5.26 -9.08
C ARG A 204 10.84 -5.59 -7.70
N ALA A 205 9.56 -5.29 -7.48
CA ALA A 205 8.90 -5.62 -6.22
C ALA A 205 8.94 -7.13 -5.92
N ARG A 206 8.78 -7.95 -6.97
CA ARG A 206 8.89 -9.40 -6.86
C ARG A 206 10.32 -9.87 -6.57
N LEU A 207 11.33 -9.25 -7.16
CA LEU A 207 12.73 -9.53 -6.84
C LEU A 207 13.03 -9.26 -5.36
N LEU A 208 12.54 -8.14 -4.82
CA LEU A 208 12.69 -7.77 -3.41
C LEU A 208 12.01 -8.78 -2.47
N ALA A 209 10.83 -9.28 -2.86
CA ALA A 209 10.07 -10.24 -2.06
C ALA A 209 10.65 -11.67 -2.10
N GLU A 210 11.13 -12.13 -3.25
CA GLU A 210 11.54 -13.53 -3.46
C GLU A 210 13.03 -13.77 -3.32
N LEU A 211 13.90 -12.76 -3.58
CA LEU A 211 15.33 -12.95 -3.46
C LEU A 211 15.78 -12.90 -1.99
N PRO A 212 16.48 -13.93 -1.49
CA PRO A 212 16.98 -13.92 -0.12
C PRO A 212 18.11 -12.90 0.06
N LYS A 213 18.20 -12.30 1.23
CA LYS A 213 19.24 -11.30 1.57
C LYS A 213 20.67 -11.85 1.47
N SER A 214 20.87 -13.16 1.63
CA SER A 214 22.19 -13.82 1.55
C SER A 214 22.18 -14.97 0.54
N LYS A 215 23.28 -15.17 -0.17
CA LYS A 215 23.49 -16.28 -1.11
C LYS A 215 23.70 -17.63 -0.39
N GLN A 216 23.99 -17.64 0.90
CA GLN A 216 24.23 -18.86 1.66
C GLN A 216 22.92 -19.62 1.91
N GLY A 217 22.91 -20.92 1.55
CA GLY A 217 21.73 -21.78 1.76
C GLY A 217 20.59 -21.60 0.76
N ILE A 218 20.81 -20.93 -0.36
CA ILE A 218 19.80 -20.74 -1.40
C ILE A 218 19.43 -22.08 -2.03
N SER A 219 18.12 -22.36 -2.15
CA SER A 219 17.64 -23.54 -2.88
C SER A 219 17.93 -23.44 -4.39
N GLY A 220 18.05 -24.60 -5.05
CA GLY A 220 18.27 -24.64 -6.52
C GLY A 220 17.17 -23.92 -7.32
N GLY A 221 15.93 -23.94 -6.83
CA GLY A 221 14.82 -23.21 -7.43
C GLY A 221 15.00 -21.68 -7.37
N MET A 222 15.46 -21.15 -6.25
CA MET A 222 15.74 -19.73 -6.09
C MET A 222 16.94 -19.26 -6.94
N LEU A 223 17.98 -20.08 -7.05
CA LEU A 223 19.10 -19.81 -7.97
C LEU A 223 18.61 -19.76 -9.42
N SER A 224 17.77 -20.70 -9.84
CA SER A 224 17.16 -20.72 -11.18
C SER A 224 16.32 -19.46 -11.44
N PHE A 225 15.55 -19.01 -10.45
CA PHE A 225 14.80 -17.74 -10.52
C PHE A 225 15.75 -16.54 -10.68
N ALA A 226 16.80 -16.44 -9.88
CA ALA A 226 17.77 -15.35 -9.98
C ALA A 226 18.48 -15.29 -11.35
N TYR A 227 18.85 -16.43 -11.91
CA TYR A 227 19.45 -16.47 -13.26
C TYR A 227 18.47 -16.02 -14.34
N ARG A 228 17.20 -16.46 -14.26
CA ARG A 228 16.15 -15.98 -15.19
C ARG A 228 15.92 -14.49 -15.03
N ALA A 229 15.83 -13.99 -13.80
CA ALA A 229 15.66 -12.59 -13.51
C ALA A 229 16.77 -11.73 -14.11
N LYS A 230 18.03 -12.17 -14.01
CA LYS A 230 19.16 -11.50 -14.67
C LYS A 230 19.00 -11.46 -16.19
N GLY A 231 18.55 -12.55 -16.81
CA GLY A 231 18.23 -12.60 -18.23
C GLY A 231 17.14 -11.59 -18.62
N MET A 232 16.06 -11.51 -17.84
CA MET A 232 14.97 -10.57 -18.05
C MET A 232 15.41 -9.11 -17.93
N ILE A 233 16.32 -8.78 -16.99
CA ILE A 233 16.91 -7.43 -16.89
C ILE A 233 17.74 -7.10 -18.14
N LYS A 234 18.47 -8.06 -18.70
CA LYS A 234 19.19 -7.87 -19.96
C LYS A 234 18.26 -7.57 -21.12
N GLU A 235 17.17 -8.32 -21.27
CA GLU A 235 16.16 -8.08 -22.28
C GLU A 235 15.53 -6.68 -22.12
N LEU A 236 15.15 -6.33 -20.89
CA LEU A 236 14.60 -5.03 -20.57
C LEU A 236 15.58 -3.89 -20.93
N ALA A 237 16.87 -4.07 -20.64
CA ALA A 237 17.90 -3.07 -20.97
C ALA A 237 18.08 -2.87 -22.49
N VAL A 238 17.82 -3.88 -23.29
CA VAL A 238 17.82 -3.78 -24.76
C VAL A 238 16.61 -2.99 -25.27
N ILE A 239 15.44 -3.20 -24.64
CA ILE A 239 14.19 -2.52 -25.03
C ILE A 239 14.17 -1.08 -24.53
N ASN A 240 14.50 -0.86 -23.25
CA ASN A 240 14.55 0.45 -22.62
C ASN A 240 15.57 0.48 -21.49
N PHE A 241 16.70 1.10 -21.73
CA PHE A 241 17.81 1.16 -20.78
C PHE A 241 17.45 1.93 -19.49
N GLU A 242 16.73 3.06 -19.62
CA GLU A 242 16.32 3.88 -18.46
C GLU A 242 15.41 3.10 -17.52
N ILE A 243 14.42 2.38 -18.07
CA ILE A 243 13.50 1.55 -17.27
C ILE A 243 14.26 0.40 -16.60
N ALA A 244 15.20 -0.24 -17.31
CA ALA A 244 16.03 -1.29 -16.73
C ALA A 244 16.91 -0.74 -15.59
N GLN A 245 17.49 0.44 -15.76
CA GLN A 245 18.28 1.12 -14.73
C GLN A 245 17.43 1.43 -13.49
N MET A 246 16.24 2.00 -13.67
CA MET A 246 15.28 2.24 -12.57
C MET A 246 14.84 0.94 -11.87
N THR A 247 14.81 -0.18 -12.59
CA THR A 247 14.47 -1.48 -12.01
C THR A 247 15.56 -2.00 -11.08
N VAL A 248 16.81 -1.70 -11.38
CA VAL A 248 17.98 -2.18 -10.63
C VAL A 248 18.41 -1.19 -9.55
N ALA A 249 18.56 0.08 -9.88
CA ALA A 249 19.06 1.15 -9.02
C ALA A 249 17.96 2.19 -8.80
N ALA A 250 17.07 1.96 -7.81
CA ALA A 250 16.08 2.96 -7.43
C ALA A 250 16.61 3.84 -6.29
N ASP A 251 16.74 5.13 -6.52
CA ASP A 251 17.08 6.12 -5.50
C ASP A 251 16.02 6.13 -4.38
N GLY A 252 16.47 5.98 -3.13
CA GLY A 252 15.62 6.05 -1.93
C GLY A 252 14.71 4.84 -1.68
N ALA A 253 14.70 3.82 -2.54
CA ALA A 253 13.94 2.59 -2.34
C ALA A 253 14.82 1.49 -1.72
N GLU A 254 14.17 0.45 -1.16
CA GLU A 254 14.86 -0.73 -0.67
C GLU A 254 15.76 -1.33 -1.77
N ALA A 255 17.04 -1.54 -1.45
CA ALA A 255 18.01 -2.07 -2.41
C ALA A 255 17.80 -3.57 -2.65
N LEU A 256 18.04 -4.02 -3.89
CA LEU A 256 18.12 -5.44 -4.19
C LEU A 256 19.28 -6.08 -3.42
N PRO A 257 19.24 -7.40 -3.09
CA PRO A 257 20.30 -8.07 -2.35
C PRO A 257 21.69 -7.89 -2.99
N ASP A 258 22.71 -7.54 -2.20
CA ASP A 258 24.06 -7.22 -2.68
C ASP A 258 24.65 -8.31 -3.58
N TRP A 259 24.44 -9.57 -3.25
CA TRP A 259 24.92 -10.69 -4.05
C TRP A 259 24.31 -10.72 -5.44
N PHE A 260 23.03 -10.34 -5.58
CA PHE A 260 22.34 -10.27 -6.86
C PHE A 260 22.79 -9.03 -7.65
N MET A 261 22.97 -7.90 -6.97
CA MET A 261 23.54 -6.69 -7.56
C MET A 261 24.93 -6.93 -8.13
N MET A 262 25.79 -7.67 -7.44
CA MET A 262 27.12 -8.03 -7.95
C MET A 262 27.05 -8.89 -9.22
N GLU A 263 26.07 -9.79 -9.33
CA GLU A 263 25.82 -10.56 -10.58
C GLU A 263 25.35 -9.65 -11.73
N ILE A 264 24.55 -8.62 -11.44
CA ILE A 264 24.12 -7.62 -12.44
C ILE A 264 25.32 -6.76 -12.89
N ILE A 265 26.08 -6.21 -11.94
CA ILE A 265 27.25 -5.35 -12.21
C ILE A 265 28.27 -6.08 -13.08
N ARG A 266 28.54 -7.36 -12.81
CA ARG A 266 29.48 -8.16 -13.59
C ARG A 266 29.10 -8.25 -15.07
N ASP A 267 27.81 -8.43 -15.37
CA ASP A 267 27.35 -8.68 -16.73
C ASP A 267 26.80 -7.43 -17.43
N LEU A 268 26.36 -6.44 -16.66
CA LEU A 268 25.73 -5.19 -17.13
C LEU A 268 26.23 -3.97 -16.32
N PRO A 269 27.55 -3.68 -16.35
CA PRO A 269 28.15 -2.65 -15.49
C PRO A 269 27.54 -1.24 -15.71
N ARG A 270 27.04 -0.95 -16.91
CA ARG A 270 26.47 0.37 -17.25
C ARG A 270 25.09 0.60 -16.62
N LEU A 271 24.42 -0.43 -16.07
CA LEU A 271 23.12 -0.26 -15.41
C LEU A 271 23.22 0.33 -14.01
N VAL A 272 24.39 0.28 -13.38
CA VAL A 272 24.59 0.61 -11.95
C VAL A 272 25.58 1.78 -11.78
N GLY A 273 26.22 2.21 -12.87
CA GLY A 273 27.21 3.29 -12.89
C GLY A 273 26.66 4.65 -13.32
#